data_de03c17baa595e0b037d599e7a31f134
#
_entry.id   de03c17baa595e0b037d599e7a31f134
#
_cell.length_a   1.000
_cell.length_b   1.000
_cell.length_c   1.000
_cell.angle_alpha   90.00
_cell.angle_beta   90.00
_cell.angle_gamma   90.00
#
_symmetry.space_group_name_H-M   'P 1'
#
loop_
_entity.id
_entity.type
_entity.pdbx_description
1 polymer ?
#
loop_
_entity_poly.entity_id
_entity_poly.type
_entity_poly.pdbx_seq_one_letter_code
_entity_poly.pdbx_strand_id
1 'polypeptide(L)'
;MKLKTAKYEYANSFEELVDAVKLIGLPCVVKPLMSSSGKGQSVIKTESDIIKSWEYAQSGKRGDIAEVIVEAFVRFDSEITLLTVTQQNGPTLFCPPIGHRQERGDYQESWQPAFFKPEHLAEAQNIADKVTAALTGAGIWGVEFFLAPEGVYFSELSPRPHDTGMVTLAGTQNLNEFELHARAVLGLPIPEIELLKCGASAVILAEAESNNFTFT
;
A
#
# COMPACT_ATOMS: atom_id res chain seq x y z
N MET A 1 7.42 17.05 4.63
CA MET A 1 6.20 17.13 3.77
C MET A 1 5.00 17.00 4.71
N LYS A 2 4.01 17.92 4.64
CA LYS A 2 2.77 17.74 5.44
C LYS A 2 1.76 16.97 4.59
N LEU A 3 1.64 15.67 4.84
CA LEU A 3 0.63 14.82 4.23
C LEU A 3 -0.34 14.34 5.32
N LYS A 4 -1.58 14.06 4.93
CA LYS A 4 -2.55 13.41 5.81
C LYS A 4 -2.22 11.92 5.86
N THR A 5 -1.65 11.48 6.96
CA THR A 5 -1.32 10.09 7.27
C THR A 5 -1.75 9.77 8.70
N ALA A 6 -1.74 8.52 9.11
CA ALA A 6 -1.93 8.14 10.50
C ALA A 6 -0.90 8.85 11.39
N LYS A 7 -1.30 9.27 12.60
CA LYS A 7 -0.33 9.74 13.59
C LYS A 7 0.59 8.58 13.95
N TYR A 8 1.89 8.79 14.04
CA TYR A 8 2.84 7.71 14.27
C TYR A 8 3.98 8.13 15.20
N GLU A 9 4.60 7.12 15.81
CA GLU A 9 5.83 7.21 16.61
C GLU A 9 6.73 6.02 16.30
N TYR A 10 8.06 6.20 16.42
CA TYR A 10 9.03 5.13 16.30
C TYR A 10 9.41 4.59 17.68
N ALA A 11 9.78 3.29 17.74
CA ALA A 11 10.26 2.66 18.94
C ALA A 11 11.36 1.64 18.63
N ASN A 12 12.49 1.75 19.32
CA ASN A 12 13.67 0.89 19.15
C ASN A 12 13.80 -0.17 20.26
N SER A 13 13.00 -0.04 21.31
CA SER A 13 12.94 -0.96 22.45
C SER A 13 11.51 -1.23 22.87
N PHE A 14 11.32 -2.24 23.71
CA PHE A 14 10.01 -2.54 24.29
C PHE A 14 9.48 -1.39 25.15
N GLU A 15 10.34 -0.76 25.92
CA GLU A 15 10.00 0.39 26.77
C GLU A 15 9.52 1.57 25.92
N GLU A 16 10.24 1.87 24.82
CA GLU A 16 9.83 2.91 23.86
C GLU A 16 8.52 2.56 23.18
N LEU A 17 8.26 1.27 22.85
CA LEU A 17 6.98 0.83 22.32
C LEU A 17 5.83 1.12 23.30
N VAL A 18 6.00 0.80 24.57
CA VAL A 18 4.99 1.08 25.60
C VAL A 18 4.67 2.58 25.67
N ASP A 19 5.68 3.43 25.61
CA ASP A 19 5.50 4.88 25.64
C ASP A 19 4.88 5.42 24.34
N ALA A 20 5.29 4.89 23.19
CA ALA A 20 4.67 5.21 21.89
C ALA A 20 3.17 4.83 21.85
N VAL A 21 2.81 3.65 22.37
CA VAL A 21 1.40 3.23 22.47
C VAL A 21 0.59 4.18 23.35
N LYS A 22 1.13 4.62 24.49
CA LYS A 22 0.46 5.62 25.34
C LYS A 22 0.25 6.95 24.62
N LEU A 23 1.24 7.38 23.83
CA LEU A 23 1.20 8.67 23.11
C LEU A 23 0.23 8.63 21.91
N ILE A 24 0.22 7.51 21.18
CA ILE A 24 -0.67 7.30 20.03
C ILE A 24 -2.11 7.04 20.49
N GLY A 25 -2.27 6.24 21.55
CA GLY A 25 -3.57 5.76 22.05
C GLY A 25 -4.00 4.44 21.40
N LEU A 26 -5.04 3.85 21.96
CA LEU A 26 -5.59 2.57 21.51
C LEU A 26 -6.93 2.80 20.75
N PRO A 27 -7.22 1.98 19.72
CA PRO A 27 -6.33 0.99 19.13
C PRO A 27 -5.22 1.62 18.29
N CYS A 28 -4.09 0.91 18.15
CA CYS A 28 -2.99 1.30 17.28
C CYS A 28 -2.41 0.10 16.53
N VAL A 29 -1.60 0.35 15.52
CA VAL A 29 -0.95 -0.67 14.69
C VAL A 29 0.54 -0.61 14.94
N VAL A 30 1.18 -1.76 15.16
CA VAL A 30 2.64 -1.90 15.23
C VAL A 30 3.12 -2.60 13.98
N LYS A 31 4.14 -2.04 13.34
CA LYS A 31 4.77 -2.60 12.12
C LYS A 31 6.28 -2.63 12.31
N PRO A 32 6.98 -3.72 11.96
CA PRO A 32 8.45 -3.67 11.86
C PRO A 32 8.84 -2.66 10.79
N LEU A 33 9.91 -1.89 11.01
CA LEU A 33 10.40 -0.92 10.02
C LEU A 33 10.84 -1.61 8.73
N MET A 34 11.39 -2.81 8.84
CA MET A 34 11.81 -3.64 7.71
C MET A 34 11.01 -4.94 7.68
N SER A 35 9.96 -4.98 6.88
CA SER A 35 9.14 -6.18 6.68
C SER A 35 8.56 -6.20 5.25
N SER A 36 7.83 -7.25 4.89
CA SER A 36 7.07 -7.32 3.65
C SER A 36 5.79 -8.11 3.86
N SER A 37 4.76 -7.80 3.10
CA SER A 37 3.46 -8.50 3.13
C SER A 37 2.86 -8.53 4.55
N GLY A 38 2.95 -7.42 5.29
CA GLY A 38 2.39 -7.30 6.64
C GLY A 38 2.98 -8.23 7.71
N LYS A 39 4.08 -8.96 7.42
CA LYS A 39 4.71 -9.84 8.41
C LYS A 39 5.20 -9.06 9.61
N GLY A 40 4.83 -9.52 10.81
CA GLY A 40 5.13 -8.83 12.06
C GLY A 40 4.21 -7.65 12.38
N GLN A 41 3.28 -7.30 11.48
CA GLN A 41 2.28 -6.26 11.74
C GLN A 41 1.15 -6.81 12.62
N SER A 42 0.76 -6.02 13.62
CA SER A 42 -0.36 -6.37 14.51
C SER A 42 -1.11 -5.15 15.01
N VAL A 43 -2.37 -5.35 15.40
CA VAL A 43 -3.21 -4.33 16.01
C VAL A 43 -3.20 -4.51 17.52
N ILE A 44 -2.79 -3.49 18.26
CA ILE A 44 -2.91 -3.41 19.71
C ILE A 44 -4.27 -2.81 20.03
N LYS A 45 -5.15 -3.59 20.64
CA LYS A 45 -6.48 -3.14 21.08
C LYS A 45 -6.50 -2.82 22.57
N THR A 46 -5.68 -3.52 23.34
CA THR A 46 -5.57 -3.39 24.79
C THR A 46 -4.10 -3.41 25.23
N GLU A 47 -3.80 -2.92 26.42
CA GLU A 47 -2.42 -2.94 26.94
C GLU A 47 -1.84 -4.36 27.03
N SER A 48 -2.68 -5.38 27.25
CA SER A 48 -2.23 -6.78 27.29
C SER A 48 -1.72 -7.32 25.95
N ASP A 49 -2.00 -6.64 24.85
CA ASP A 49 -1.55 -7.04 23.52
C ASP A 49 -0.11 -6.56 23.21
N ILE A 50 0.40 -5.59 23.97
CA ILE A 50 1.67 -4.90 23.65
C ILE A 50 2.84 -5.88 23.57
N ILE A 51 3.00 -6.77 24.56
CA ILE A 51 4.11 -7.70 24.58
C ILE A 51 4.08 -8.68 23.40
N LYS A 52 2.91 -9.21 23.08
CA LYS A 52 2.73 -10.13 21.94
C LYS A 52 3.00 -9.42 20.61
N SER A 53 2.57 -8.16 20.51
CA SER A 53 2.79 -7.35 19.31
C SER A 53 4.27 -7.06 19.10
N TRP A 54 5.03 -6.77 20.17
CA TRP A 54 6.47 -6.62 20.11
C TRP A 54 7.17 -7.90 19.65
N GLU A 55 6.87 -9.02 20.31
CA GLU A 55 7.46 -10.33 19.98
C GLU A 55 7.18 -10.70 18.52
N TYR A 56 5.92 -10.49 18.07
CA TYR A 56 5.55 -10.75 16.68
C TYR A 56 6.28 -9.82 15.70
N ALA A 57 6.40 -8.54 16.00
CA ALA A 57 7.15 -7.60 15.19
C ALA A 57 8.62 -8.01 15.08
N GLN A 58 9.25 -8.43 16.18
CA GLN A 58 10.64 -8.89 16.18
C GLN A 58 10.84 -10.19 15.40
N SER A 59 9.86 -11.09 15.40
CA SER A 59 9.91 -12.34 14.61
C SER A 59 9.66 -12.13 13.12
N GLY A 60 8.88 -11.13 12.74
CA GLY A 60 8.50 -10.83 11.36
C GLY A 60 9.44 -9.85 10.64
N LYS A 61 10.40 -9.26 11.35
CA LYS A 61 11.33 -8.27 10.79
C LYS A 61 12.31 -8.90 9.80
N ARG A 62 12.78 -8.11 8.85
CA ARG A 62 13.90 -8.44 7.97
C ARG A 62 15.17 -7.74 8.45
N GLY A 63 16.28 -8.48 8.52
CA GLY A 63 17.57 -7.96 9.00
C GLY A 63 17.62 -7.74 10.50
N ASP A 64 18.61 -6.99 10.96
CA ASP A 64 18.93 -6.83 12.39
C ASP A 64 18.28 -5.61 13.05
N ILE A 65 17.50 -4.82 12.29
CA ILE A 65 16.86 -3.61 12.81
C ILE A 65 15.67 -4.00 13.68
N ALA A 66 15.72 -3.65 14.96
CA ALA A 66 14.65 -3.93 15.91
C ALA A 66 13.56 -2.86 15.93
N GLU A 67 13.76 -1.75 15.22
CA GLU A 67 12.86 -0.60 15.18
C GLU A 67 11.48 -0.97 14.64
N VAL A 68 10.46 -0.45 15.28
CA VAL A 68 9.06 -0.54 14.86
C VAL A 68 8.46 0.85 14.71
N ILE A 69 7.43 0.96 13.91
CA ILE A 69 6.55 2.13 13.84
C ILE A 69 5.22 1.78 14.52
N VAL A 70 4.73 2.68 15.35
CA VAL A 70 3.42 2.61 16.01
C VAL A 70 2.52 3.65 15.36
N GLU A 71 1.46 3.23 14.73
CA GLU A 71 0.53 4.11 14.01
C GLU A 71 -0.85 4.10 14.66
N ALA A 72 -1.48 5.25 14.72
CA ALA A 72 -2.89 5.35 15.10
C ALA A 72 -3.74 4.51 14.14
N PHE A 73 -4.70 3.76 14.68
CA PHE A 73 -5.60 2.98 13.86
C PHE A 73 -6.58 3.91 13.12
N VAL A 74 -6.43 3.99 11.80
CA VAL A 74 -7.34 4.73 10.93
C VAL A 74 -8.57 3.86 10.67
N ARG A 75 -9.76 4.38 11.01
CA ARG A 75 -11.03 3.76 10.60
C ARG A 75 -11.35 4.22 9.20
N PHE A 76 -11.42 3.30 8.26
CA PHE A 76 -11.68 3.58 6.87
C PHE A 76 -12.83 2.74 6.33
N ASP A 77 -13.46 3.24 5.28
CA ASP A 77 -14.55 2.56 4.57
C ASP A 77 -14.01 1.63 3.49
N SER A 78 -12.87 2.01 2.86
CA SER A 78 -12.21 1.22 1.81
C SER A 78 -10.73 1.57 1.67
N GLU A 79 -9.98 0.60 1.14
CA GLU A 79 -8.58 0.77 0.73
C GLU A 79 -8.49 0.83 -0.78
N ILE A 80 -7.52 1.62 -1.25
CA ILE A 80 -7.31 1.81 -2.67
C ILE A 80 -5.84 1.94 -3.01
N THR A 81 -5.51 1.54 -4.23
CA THR A 81 -4.23 1.84 -4.86
C THR A 81 -4.42 2.79 -6.03
N LEU A 82 -3.64 3.84 -6.07
CA LEU A 82 -3.49 4.71 -7.22
C LEU A 82 -2.12 4.45 -7.86
N LEU A 83 -2.11 3.65 -8.93
CA LEU A 83 -0.90 3.48 -9.74
C LEU A 83 -0.54 4.83 -10.35
N THR A 84 0.62 5.32 -9.97
CA THR A 84 1.13 6.64 -10.34
C THR A 84 2.38 6.44 -11.19
N VAL A 85 2.47 7.15 -12.31
CA VAL A 85 3.60 7.02 -13.24
C VAL A 85 4.35 8.33 -13.34
N THR A 86 5.61 8.33 -12.94
CA THR A 86 6.52 9.45 -13.14
C THR A 86 7.37 9.20 -14.37
N GLN A 87 7.55 10.23 -15.19
CA GLN A 87 8.25 10.17 -16.46
C GLN A 87 9.60 10.90 -16.37
N GLN A 88 10.56 10.53 -17.22
CA GLN A 88 11.83 11.28 -17.34
C GLN A 88 11.57 12.71 -17.80
N ASN A 89 10.62 12.88 -18.71
CA ASN A 89 10.19 14.18 -19.24
C ASN A 89 8.65 14.13 -19.39
N GLY A 90 7.96 15.01 -18.70
CA GLY A 90 6.48 15.08 -18.76
C GLY A 90 5.84 15.14 -17.38
N PRO A 91 4.52 15.26 -17.34
CA PRO A 91 3.76 15.29 -16.10
C PRO A 91 3.69 13.90 -15.44
N THR A 92 3.38 13.87 -14.15
CA THR A 92 2.93 12.66 -13.46
C THR A 92 1.60 12.21 -14.05
N LEU A 93 1.47 10.92 -14.36
CA LEU A 93 0.25 10.30 -14.85
C LEU A 93 -0.35 9.40 -13.78
N PHE A 94 -1.68 9.26 -13.82
CA PHE A 94 -2.42 8.44 -12.87
C PHE A 94 -3.26 7.42 -13.63
N CYS A 95 -3.18 6.16 -13.21
CA CYS A 95 -4.09 5.14 -13.69
C CYS A 95 -5.50 5.33 -13.10
N PRO A 96 -6.54 4.76 -13.74
CA PRO A 96 -7.83 4.61 -13.08
C PRO A 96 -7.66 3.90 -11.74
N PRO A 97 -8.32 4.39 -10.67
CA PRO A 97 -8.12 3.88 -9.32
C PRO A 97 -8.48 2.40 -9.17
N ILE A 98 -7.76 1.72 -8.31
CA ILE A 98 -7.92 0.29 -8.04
C ILE A 98 -8.41 0.13 -6.60
N GLY A 99 -9.55 -0.55 -6.42
CA GLY A 99 -9.97 -1.04 -5.11
C GLY A 99 -9.34 -2.39 -4.85
N HIS A 100 -9.06 -2.67 -3.60
CA HIS A 100 -8.50 -3.96 -3.23
C HIS A 100 -8.97 -4.42 -1.84
N ARG A 101 -8.79 -5.69 -1.57
CA ARG A 101 -8.98 -6.30 -0.27
C ARG A 101 -7.71 -7.06 0.11
N GLN A 102 -7.28 -6.83 1.33
CA GLN A 102 -6.20 -7.57 1.97
C GLN A 102 -6.75 -8.39 3.14
N GLU A 103 -6.13 -9.50 3.45
CA GLU A 103 -6.41 -10.30 4.62
C GLU A 103 -5.09 -10.63 5.34
N ARG A 104 -4.98 -10.21 6.60
CA ARG A 104 -3.76 -10.37 7.42
C ARG A 104 -2.49 -9.77 6.79
N GLY A 105 -2.65 -8.73 5.97
CA GLY A 105 -1.57 -8.08 5.23
C GLY A 105 -1.24 -8.73 3.88
N ASP A 106 -1.92 -9.82 3.50
CA ASP A 106 -1.75 -10.45 2.21
C ASP A 106 -2.84 -9.99 1.24
N TYR A 107 -2.44 -9.64 0.02
CA TYR A 107 -3.32 -9.32 -1.09
C TYR A 107 -4.25 -10.50 -1.40
N GLN A 108 -5.54 -10.24 -1.55
CA GLN A 108 -6.55 -11.24 -1.89
C GLN A 108 -7.15 -10.98 -3.28
N GLU A 109 -7.63 -9.77 -3.48
CA GLU A 109 -8.30 -9.39 -4.71
C GLU A 109 -8.23 -7.89 -4.97
N SER A 110 -8.31 -7.52 -6.23
CA SER A 110 -8.44 -6.13 -6.67
C SER A 110 -9.44 -5.99 -7.80
N TRP A 111 -9.98 -4.80 -7.96
CA TRP A 111 -10.92 -4.45 -9.03
C TRP A 111 -10.66 -3.05 -9.56
N GLN A 112 -10.93 -2.85 -10.83
CA GLN A 112 -10.77 -1.56 -11.51
C GLN A 112 -11.96 -1.30 -12.44
N PRO A 113 -12.57 -0.10 -12.40
CA PRO A 113 -12.21 1.01 -11.49
C PRO A 113 -12.78 0.82 -10.09
N ALA A 114 -12.12 1.42 -9.10
CA ALA A 114 -12.74 1.69 -7.82
C ALA A 114 -13.58 2.99 -7.92
N PHE A 115 -14.69 3.02 -7.21
CA PHE A 115 -15.55 4.19 -7.18
C PHE A 115 -15.15 5.13 -6.05
N PHE A 116 -15.02 6.40 -6.38
CA PHE A 116 -14.64 7.48 -5.49
C PHE A 116 -15.57 8.65 -5.57
N LYS A 117 -15.58 9.45 -4.52
CA LYS A 117 -16.01 10.82 -4.64
C LYS A 117 -14.95 11.60 -5.43
N PRO A 118 -15.33 12.47 -6.38
CA PRO A 118 -14.34 13.23 -7.17
C PRO A 118 -13.33 14.00 -6.33
N GLU A 119 -13.74 14.55 -5.19
CA GLU A 119 -12.87 15.24 -4.25
C GLU A 119 -11.80 14.34 -3.62
N HIS A 120 -12.13 13.08 -3.32
CA HIS A 120 -11.17 12.10 -2.80
C HIS A 120 -10.15 11.70 -3.86
N LEU A 121 -10.57 11.56 -5.12
CA LEU A 121 -9.63 11.27 -6.22
C LEU A 121 -8.62 12.40 -6.39
N ALA A 122 -9.09 13.64 -6.42
CA ALA A 122 -8.21 14.80 -6.53
C ALA A 122 -7.23 14.91 -5.35
N GLU A 123 -7.69 14.61 -4.13
CA GLU A 123 -6.83 14.57 -2.94
C GLU A 123 -5.77 13.47 -3.04
N ALA A 124 -6.16 12.24 -3.43
CA ALA A 124 -5.24 11.12 -3.63
C ALA A 124 -4.19 11.42 -4.70
N GLN A 125 -4.58 11.97 -5.84
CA GLN A 125 -3.65 12.38 -6.90
C GLN A 125 -2.67 13.45 -6.43
N ASN A 126 -3.13 14.46 -5.69
CA ASN A 126 -2.26 15.50 -5.14
C ASN A 126 -1.26 14.94 -4.11
N ILE A 127 -1.67 13.96 -3.30
CA ILE A 127 -0.76 13.29 -2.36
C ILE A 127 0.24 12.44 -3.14
N ALA A 128 -0.22 11.61 -4.09
CA ALA A 128 0.63 10.75 -4.91
C ALA A 128 1.69 11.54 -5.67
N ASP A 129 1.31 12.64 -6.31
CA ASP A 129 2.26 13.53 -7.01
C ASP A 129 3.34 14.05 -6.05
N LYS A 130 2.96 14.51 -4.88
CA LYS A 130 3.91 15.03 -3.88
C LYS A 130 4.89 13.97 -3.37
N VAL A 131 4.43 12.75 -3.07
CA VAL A 131 5.30 11.71 -2.52
C VAL A 131 6.24 11.17 -3.59
N THR A 132 5.77 10.96 -4.81
CA THR A 132 6.60 10.47 -5.92
C THR A 132 7.63 11.51 -6.35
N ALA A 133 7.25 12.80 -6.43
CA ALA A 133 8.18 13.89 -6.72
C ALA A 133 9.29 14.01 -5.67
N ALA A 134 9.00 13.75 -4.38
CA ALA A 134 10.02 13.82 -3.33
C ALA A 134 11.04 12.68 -3.37
N LEU A 135 10.63 11.51 -3.89
CA LEU A 135 11.51 10.34 -4.01
C LEU A 135 12.33 10.35 -5.30
N THR A 136 11.90 11.12 -6.29
CA THR A 136 12.51 11.24 -7.61
C THR A 136 12.60 9.93 -8.41
N GLY A 137 12.95 10.03 -9.69
CA GLY A 137 13.05 8.86 -10.57
C GLY A 137 11.84 8.70 -11.49
N ALA A 138 12.01 7.89 -12.54
CA ALA A 138 10.96 7.54 -13.49
C ALA A 138 10.57 6.08 -13.32
N GLY A 139 9.27 5.82 -13.32
CA GLY A 139 8.72 4.47 -13.12
C GLY A 139 7.28 4.49 -12.68
N ILE A 140 6.77 3.32 -12.33
CA ILE A 140 5.46 3.19 -11.71
C ILE A 140 5.58 3.07 -10.20
N TRP A 141 4.60 3.63 -9.50
CA TRP A 141 4.49 3.65 -8.05
C TRP A 141 3.11 3.16 -7.64
N GLY A 142 3.05 2.15 -6.80
CA GLY A 142 1.81 1.77 -6.13
C GLY A 142 1.63 2.66 -4.90
N VAL A 143 0.71 3.63 -4.96
CA VAL A 143 0.43 4.50 -3.82
C VAL A 143 -0.89 4.07 -3.19
N GLU A 144 -0.84 3.67 -1.93
CA GLU A 144 -2.00 3.16 -1.20
C GLU A 144 -2.60 4.21 -0.27
N PHE A 145 -3.91 4.17 -0.18
CA PHE A 145 -4.69 5.11 0.62
C PHE A 145 -5.81 4.42 1.38
N PHE A 146 -6.08 4.95 2.57
CA PHE A 146 -7.34 4.70 3.27
C PHE A 146 -8.35 5.81 2.95
N LEU A 147 -9.54 5.40 2.56
CA LEU A 147 -10.67 6.30 2.39
C LEU A 147 -11.50 6.28 3.67
N ALA A 148 -11.44 7.36 4.41
CA ALA A 148 -12.17 7.55 5.64
C ALA A 148 -13.26 8.63 5.46
N PRO A 149 -14.28 8.68 6.34
CA PRO A 149 -15.31 9.73 6.28
C PRO A 149 -14.74 11.15 6.29
N GLU A 150 -13.60 11.36 6.94
CA GLU A 150 -12.93 12.66 7.07
C GLU A 150 -11.90 12.94 5.95
N GLY A 151 -11.80 12.07 4.93
CA GLY A 151 -10.97 12.26 3.72
C GLY A 151 -9.97 11.14 3.46
N VAL A 152 -8.97 11.43 2.66
CA VAL A 152 -7.98 10.47 2.16
C VAL A 152 -6.74 10.47 3.04
N TYR A 153 -6.33 9.31 3.52
CA TYR A 153 -5.08 9.12 4.26
C TYR A 153 -4.06 8.38 3.41
N PHE A 154 -2.87 8.92 3.30
CA PHE A 154 -1.73 8.19 2.75
C PHE A 154 -1.38 7.03 3.67
N SER A 155 -1.29 5.82 3.12
CA SER A 155 -0.94 4.60 3.83
C SER A 155 0.48 4.15 3.49
N GLU A 156 0.73 3.79 2.25
CA GLU A 156 1.99 3.20 1.81
C GLU A 156 2.34 3.64 0.38
N LEU A 157 3.62 3.52 0.03
CA LEU A 157 4.12 3.69 -1.33
C LEU A 157 5.13 2.58 -1.65
N SER A 158 4.88 1.90 -2.77
CA SER A 158 5.77 0.91 -3.35
C SER A 158 6.37 1.41 -4.66
N PRO A 159 7.71 1.59 -4.77
CA PRO A 159 8.35 2.11 -5.98
C PRO A 159 8.57 1.01 -7.04
N ARG A 160 7.50 0.31 -7.42
CA ARG A 160 7.51 -0.85 -8.32
C ARG A 160 6.10 -1.15 -8.82
N PRO A 161 5.94 -2.02 -9.86
CA PRO A 161 4.66 -2.68 -10.14
C PRO A 161 4.09 -3.29 -8.86
N HIS A 162 2.78 -3.20 -8.67
CA HIS A 162 2.09 -3.48 -7.42
C HIS A 162 1.13 -4.65 -7.55
N ASP A 163 1.01 -5.47 -6.51
CA ASP A 163 0.16 -6.67 -6.54
C ASP A 163 -1.31 -6.34 -6.87
N THR A 164 -1.81 -5.21 -6.37
CA THR A 164 -3.15 -4.74 -6.73
C THR A 164 -3.27 -4.34 -8.20
N GLY A 165 -2.17 -3.95 -8.84
CA GLY A 165 -2.08 -3.58 -10.25
C GLY A 165 -2.20 -4.76 -11.22
N MET A 166 -2.14 -6.00 -10.73
CA MET A 166 -2.36 -7.21 -11.54
C MET A 166 -3.70 -7.20 -12.28
N VAL A 167 -4.69 -6.47 -11.77
CA VAL A 167 -5.98 -6.27 -12.45
C VAL A 167 -5.82 -5.62 -13.83
N THR A 168 -4.76 -4.84 -14.07
CA THR A 168 -4.49 -4.22 -15.36
C THR A 168 -4.14 -5.22 -16.45
N LEU A 169 -3.65 -6.43 -16.09
CA LEU A 169 -3.42 -7.52 -17.03
C LEU A 169 -4.72 -8.10 -17.63
N ALA A 170 -5.85 -7.88 -16.97
CA ALA A 170 -7.17 -8.21 -17.55
C ALA A 170 -7.58 -7.27 -18.69
N GLY A 171 -6.73 -6.31 -19.06
CA GLY A 171 -7.03 -5.31 -20.10
C GLY A 171 -8.10 -4.31 -19.66
N THR A 172 -8.09 -3.93 -18.39
CA THR A 172 -8.98 -2.91 -17.82
C THR A 172 -8.64 -1.52 -18.33
N GLN A 173 -7.37 -1.30 -18.68
CA GLN A 173 -6.84 -0.06 -19.26
C GLN A 173 -5.96 -0.36 -20.49
N ASN A 174 -5.65 0.65 -21.28
CA ASN A 174 -4.94 0.53 -22.56
C ASN A 174 -3.47 0.09 -22.43
N LEU A 175 -2.82 0.33 -21.30
CA LEU A 175 -1.47 -0.14 -20.95
C LEU A 175 -1.49 -0.73 -19.56
N ASN A 176 -1.01 -1.95 -19.39
CA ASN A 176 -0.91 -2.56 -18.06
C ASN A 176 0.24 -1.93 -17.25
N GLU A 177 0.30 -2.24 -15.97
CA GLU A 177 1.28 -1.65 -15.06
C GLU A 177 2.74 -1.92 -15.46
N PHE A 178 3.04 -3.09 -16.04
CA PHE A 178 4.39 -3.44 -16.46
C PHE A 178 4.80 -2.68 -17.72
N GLU A 179 3.89 -2.51 -18.67
CA GLU A 179 4.10 -1.68 -19.86
C GLU A 179 4.34 -0.23 -19.49
N LEU A 180 3.55 0.31 -18.55
CA LEU A 180 3.72 1.66 -18.02
C LEU A 180 5.08 1.83 -17.35
N HIS A 181 5.46 0.87 -16.50
CA HIS A 181 6.77 0.89 -15.83
C HIS A 181 7.92 0.86 -16.83
N ALA A 182 7.88 -0.08 -17.78
CA ALA A 182 8.92 -0.19 -18.81
C ALA A 182 9.05 1.09 -19.64
N ARG A 183 7.93 1.67 -20.08
CA ARG A 183 7.93 2.92 -20.84
C ARG A 183 8.51 4.08 -20.04
N ALA A 184 8.12 4.22 -18.78
CA ALA A 184 8.61 5.27 -17.91
C ALA A 184 10.13 5.18 -17.68
N VAL A 185 10.64 3.99 -17.34
CA VAL A 185 12.07 3.75 -17.09
C VAL A 185 12.91 3.97 -18.36
N LEU A 186 12.41 3.53 -19.51
CA LEU A 186 13.10 3.69 -20.79
C LEU A 186 12.92 5.07 -21.43
N GLY A 187 12.14 5.97 -20.82
CA GLY A 187 11.85 7.29 -21.38
C GLY A 187 11.03 7.26 -22.66
N LEU A 188 10.25 6.19 -22.87
CA LEU A 188 9.36 6.06 -24.02
C LEU A 188 8.07 6.87 -23.82
N PRO A 189 7.46 7.39 -24.89
CA PRO A 189 6.19 8.10 -24.80
C PRO A 189 5.10 7.24 -24.16
N ILE A 190 4.37 7.81 -23.20
CA ILE A 190 3.19 7.20 -22.59
C ILE A 190 1.98 7.98 -23.07
N PRO A 191 1.05 7.34 -23.82
CA PRO A 191 -0.19 7.99 -24.22
C PRO A 191 -1.09 8.21 -22.99
N GLU A 192 -2.22 8.88 -23.20
CA GLU A 192 -3.25 8.97 -22.17
C GLU A 192 -3.65 7.57 -21.68
N ILE A 193 -3.76 7.43 -20.36
CA ILE A 193 -4.13 6.17 -19.73
C ILE A 193 -5.67 6.13 -19.65
N GLU A 194 -6.26 5.23 -20.42
CA GLU A 194 -7.71 5.13 -20.59
C GLU A 194 -8.24 3.85 -19.95
N LEU A 195 -9.31 3.99 -19.18
CA LEU A 195 -10.10 2.83 -18.72
C LEU A 195 -10.88 2.27 -19.90
N LEU A 196 -10.68 1.00 -20.22
CA LEU A 196 -11.35 0.32 -21.33
C LEU A 196 -12.57 -0.50 -20.88
N LYS A 197 -12.45 -1.15 -19.72
CA LYS A 197 -13.52 -2.00 -19.15
C LYS A 197 -13.32 -2.22 -17.66
N CYS A 198 -14.35 -2.67 -16.98
CA CYS A 198 -14.22 -3.16 -15.61
C CYS A 198 -13.56 -4.54 -15.60
N GLY A 199 -12.81 -4.81 -14.55
CA GLY A 199 -12.18 -6.11 -14.32
C GLY A 199 -11.81 -6.33 -12.86
N ALA A 200 -11.48 -7.58 -12.55
CA ALA A 200 -11.00 -7.98 -11.24
C ALA A 200 -9.85 -8.98 -11.36
N SER A 201 -9.03 -9.04 -10.34
CA SER A 201 -7.95 -9.99 -10.17
C SER A 201 -8.03 -10.58 -8.76
N ALA A 202 -7.76 -11.87 -8.62
CA ALA A 202 -7.70 -12.54 -7.33
C ALA A 202 -6.48 -13.45 -7.28
N VAL A 203 -5.88 -13.59 -6.09
CA VAL A 203 -4.79 -14.53 -5.86
C VAL A 203 -5.34 -15.90 -5.46
N ILE A 204 -4.74 -16.96 -5.97
CA ILE A 204 -4.99 -18.32 -5.51
C ILE A 204 -3.76 -18.73 -4.69
N LEU A 205 -3.97 -18.87 -3.38
CA LEU A 205 -2.92 -19.27 -2.45
C LEU A 205 -2.87 -20.80 -2.32
N ALA A 206 -1.67 -21.35 -2.14
CA ALA A 206 -1.51 -22.75 -1.76
C ALA A 206 -1.94 -22.91 -0.29
N GLU A 207 -2.92 -23.78 -0.03
CA GLU A 207 -3.46 -24.04 1.31
C GLU A 207 -2.74 -25.17 2.05
N ALA A 208 -1.95 -25.96 1.34
CA ALA A 208 -1.22 -27.09 1.91
C ALA A 208 0.13 -27.32 1.22
N GLU A 209 1.07 -27.89 1.97
CA GLU A 209 2.31 -28.40 1.40
C GLU A 209 2.05 -29.70 0.65
N SER A 210 2.58 -29.81 -0.57
CA SER A 210 2.50 -31.04 -1.38
C SER A 210 3.75 -31.19 -2.22
N ASN A 211 4.25 -32.43 -2.29
CA ASN A 211 5.34 -32.79 -3.20
C ASN A 211 4.82 -33.25 -4.58
N ASN A 212 3.51 -33.48 -4.70
CA ASN A 212 2.82 -33.87 -5.93
C ASN A 212 1.60 -32.99 -6.12
N PHE A 213 1.73 -31.93 -6.92
CA PHE A 213 0.61 -31.09 -7.31
C PHE A 213 0.50 -31.04 -8.85
N THR A 214 -0.72 -30.99 -9.33
CA THR A 214 -1.03 -30.80 -10.75
C THR A 214 -1.86 -29.54 -10.89
N PHE A 215 -1.54 -28.73 -11.92
CA PHE A 215 -2.40 -27.63 -12.34
C PHE A 215 -3.31 -28.15 -13.45
N THR A 216 -4.61 -27.99 -13.31
CA THR A 216 -5.62 -28.34 -14.31
C THR A 216 -6.29 -27.08 -14.84
#